data_585c7c172069eaf43bdb62b90c1f59a5
#
_entry.id   585c7c172069eaf43bdb62b90c1f59a5
#
_cell.length_a   1.000
_cell.length_b   1.000
_cell.length_c   1.000
_cell.angle_alpha   90.00
_cell.angle_beta   90.00
_cell.angle_gamma   90.00
#
_symmetry.space_group_name_H-M   'P 1'
#
loop_
_entity.id
_entity.type
_entity.pdbx_description
1 polymer ?
#
loop_
_entity_poly.entity_id
_entity_poly.type
_entity_poly.pdbx_seq_one_letter_code
_entity_poly.pdbx_strand_id
1 'polypeptide(L)'
;MVVIAHENTAANMKAMRPNSSAAPNPNPPNIFRDHNGRNLPDRTLTERMTLGSGADQVDLYYFGRAHTNGDVLVHFPAHRVLHAADMFPGRELPIMDSNNGGTAVGYADTLSRALAFSEKNADTIVNGHSNATTTNADLKDFIQFVRGYVKDVQTGKAAGRTVDEVAAGWKPPTGYTAQPPRVRANAQLVYNETK
;
A
#
# COMPACT_ATOMS: atom_id res chain seq x y z
N MET A 1 25.69 -2.72 5.79
CA MET A 1 24.28 -3.05 5.46
C MET A 1 23.93 -2.21 4.24
N VAL A 2 23.31 -2.80 3.21
CA VAL A 2 22.86 -2.08 2.01
C VAL A 2 21.35 -1.90 2.11
N VAL A 3 20.86 -0.67 2.01
CA VAL A 3 19.44 -0.32 2.03
C VAL A 3 18.97 -0.16 0.59
N ILE A 4 17.89 -0.86 0.23
CA ILE A 4 17.31 -0.83 -1.13
C ILE A 4 15.85 -0.39 -1.03
N ALA A 5 15.42 0.50 -1.91
CA ALA A 5 14.03 0.93 -2.00
C ALA A 5 13.64 1.32 -3.43
N HIS A 6 12.34 1.51 -3.67
CA HIS A 6 11.90 2.16 -4.89
C HIS A 6 12.35 3.63 -4.93
N GLU A 7 12.65 4.18 -6.11
CA GLU A 7 13.10 5.58 -6.25
C GLU A 7 12.12 6.58 -5.63
N ASN A 8 10.81 6.34 -5.75
CA ASN A 8 9.80 7.19 -5.14
C ASN A 8 9.84 7.12 -3.60
N THR A 9 10.12 5.94 -3.03
CA THR A 9 10.32 5.80 -1.59
C THR A 9 11.53 6.60 -1.13
N ALA A 10 12.63 6.54 -1.87
CA ALA A 10 13.82 7.36 -1.57
C ALA A 10 13.51 8.87 -1.62
N ALA A 11 12.69 9.31 -2.58
CA ALA A 11 12.24 10.69 -2.66
C ALA A 11 11.32 11.09 -1.50
N ASN A 12 10.38 10.22 -1.12
CA ASN A 12 9.48 10.43 0.02
C ASN A 12 10.26 10.50 1.34
N MET A 13 11.27 9.64 1.54
CA MET A 13 12.16 9.68 2.71
C MET A 13 12.90 11.01 2.80
N LYS A 14 13.43 11.52 1.69
CA LYS A 14 14.08 12.85 1.65
C LYS A 14 13.10 13.97 1.99
N ALA A 15 11.87 13.88 1.54
CA ALA A 15 10.82 14.85 1.84
C ALA A 15 10.28 14.70 3.27
N MET A 16 10.34 13.48 3.84
CA MET A 16 9.84 13.12 5.18
C MET A 16 8.41 13.62 5.43
N ARG A 17 7.52 13.32 4.50
CA ARG A 17 6.11 13.69 4.65
C ARG A 17 5.43 12.76 5.65
N PRO A 18 4.61 13.29 6.58
CA PRO A 18 3.83 12.46 7.48
C PRO A 18 2.81 11.64 6.68
N ASN A 19 2.45 10.46 7.19
CA ASN A 19 1.36 9.66 6.67
C ASN A 19 0.05 10.47 6.66
N SER A 20 -0.75 10.37 5.61
CA SER A 20 -1.99 11.14 5.42
C SER A 20 -3.08 10.86 6.45
N SER A 21 -3.02 9.75 7.17
CA SER A 21 -3.92 9.45 8.28
C SER A 21 -3.39 9.88 9.65
N ALA A 22 -2.15 10.39 9.73
CA ALA A 22 -1.58 10.90 10.97
C ALA A 22 -2.16 12.28 11.32
N ALA A 23 -2.11 12.62 12.61
CA ALA A 23 -2.45 13.97 13.05
C ALA A 23 -1.56 15.01 12.36
N PRO A 24 -2.11 16.16 11.96
CA PRO A 24 -1.35 17.20 11.30
C PRO A 24 -0.15 17.63 12.17
N ASN A 25 1.05 17.57 11.60
CA ASN A 25 2.25 18.16 12.18
C ASN A 25 2.82 19.13 11.13
N PRO A 26 2.77 20.45 11.35
CA PRO A 26 3.24 21.43 10.39
C PRO A 26 4.76 21.38 10.18
N ASN A 27 5.51 20.83 11.15
CA ASN A 27 6.97 20.73 11.12
C ASN A 27 7.42 19.33 11.58
N PRO A 28 7.18 18.26 10.79
CA PRO A 28 7.69 16.96 11.14
C PRO A 28 9.23 16.98 11.09
N PRO A 29 9.92 16.37 12.07
CA PRO A 29 11.37 16.24 12.01
C PRO A 29 11.76 15.46 10.76
N ASN A 30 12.77 15.93 10.04
CA ASN A 30 13.34 15.18 8.91
C ASN A 30 14.65 14.53 9.36
N ILE A 31 14.55 13.30 9.87
CA ILE A 31 15.69 12.54 10.40
C ILE A 31 16.79 12.29 9.35
N PHE A 32 16.44 12.21 8.06
CA PHE A 32 17.42 11.99 7.00
C PHE A 32 18.21 13.25 6.71
N ARG A 33 17.55 14.41 6.63
CA ARG A 33 18.21 15.72 6.50
C ARG A 33 19.08 16.03 7.71
N ASP A 34 18.53 15.79 8.91
CA ASP A 34 19.17 16.15 10.18
C ASP A 34 20.38 15.26 10.48
N HIS A 35 20.47 14.10 9.84
CA HIS A 35 21.61 13.18 9.88
C HIS A 35 22.41 13.11 8.57
N ASN A 36 22.45 14.18 7.78
CA ASN A 36 23.22 14.28 6.53
C ASN A 36 22.93 13.16 5.51
N GLY A 37 21.67 12.74 5.42
CA GLY A 37 21.24 11.69 4.49
C GLY A 37 21.56 10.26 4.94
N ARG A 38 22.03 10.05 6.16
CA ARG A 38 22.22 8.69 6.70
C ARG A 38 20.91 7.91 6.65
N ASN A 39 21.00 6.61 6.37
CA ASN A 39 19.89 5.68 6.25
C ASN A 39 18.94 5.94 5.06
N LEU A 40 19.28 6.85 4.15
CA LEU A 40 18.66 6.86 2.84
C LEU A 40 19.08 5.60 2.07
N PRO A 41 18.27 5.13 1.09
CA PRO A 41 18.62 3.98 0.29
C PRO A 41 19.96 4.15 -0.46
N ASP A 42 20.82 3.13 -0.37
CA ASP A 42 22.09 3.06 -1.11
C ASP A 42 21.85 2.73 -2.60
N ARG A 43 20.76 1.99 -2.88
CA ARG A 43 20.36 1.57 -4.22
C ARG A 43 18.87 1.75 -4.39
N THR A 44 18.44 2.10 -5.59
CA THR A 44 17.03 2.21 -5.93
C THR A 44 16.67 1.33 -7.11
N LEU A 45 15.38 0.98 -7.21
CA LEU A 45 14.76 0.33 -8.37
C LEU A 45 13.57 1.16 -8.86
N THR A 46 13.20 0.95 -10.12
CA THR A 46 12.01 1.53 -10.76
C THR A 46 10.90 0.50 -10.94
N GLU A 47 11.23 -0.69 -11.45
CA GLU A 47 10.24 -1.74 -11.74
C GLU A 47 10.59 -3.05 -11.07
N ARG A 48 11.84 -3.49 -11.21
CA ARG A 48 12.33 -4.77 -10.71
C ARG A 48 13.81 -4.71 -10.36
N MET A 49 14.18 -5.50 -9.34
CA MET A 49 15.59 -5.79 -9.02
C MET A 49 15.69 -7.22 -8.50
N THR A 50 16.70 -7.96 -8.98
CA THR A 50 17.05 -9.28 -8.46
C THR A 50 18.29 -9.17 -7.60
N LEU A 51 18.27 -9.84 -6.46
CA LEU A 51 19.38 -9.96 -5.51
C LEU A 51 19.70 -11.44 -5.31
N GLY A 52 20.98 -11.76 -5.20
CA GLY A 52 21.42 -13.15 -5.02
C GLY A 52 21.14 -14.02 -6.25
N SER A 53 21.22 -15.34 -6.07
CA SER A 53 20.96 -16.34 -7.09
C SER A 53 20.65 -17.70 -6.48
N GLY A 54 20.06 -18.61 -7.25
CA GLY A 54 19.73 -19.96 -6.78
C GLY A 54 18.73 -19.93 -5.62
N ALA A 55 18.99 -20.66 -4.55
CA ALA A 55 18.10 -20.74 -3.39
C ALA A 55 18.01 -19.43 -2.59
N ASP A 56 19.05 -18.59 -2.68
CA ASP A 56 19.10 -17.29 -1.97
C ASP A 56 18.62 -16.12 -2.83
N GLN A 57 18.02 -16.38 -4.00
CA GLN A 57 17.49 -15.34 -4.86
C GLN A 57 16.31 -14.64 -4.20
N VAL A 58 16.32 -13.30 -4.28
CA VAL A 58 15.22 -12.43 -3.87
C VAL A 58 14.91 -11.49 -5.02
N ASP A 59 13.67 -11.46 -5.46
CA ASP A 59 13.19 -10.54 -6.49
C ASP A 59 12.33 -9.45 -5.87
N LEU A 60 12.64 -8.21 -6.18
CA LEU A 60 11.89 -7.03 -5.78
C LEU A 60 11.04 -6.56 -6.96
N TYR A 61 9.75 -6.32 -6.74
CA TYR A 61 8.81 -5.89 -7.78
C TYR A 61 8.03 -4.65 -7.38
N TYR A 62 7.91 -3.71 -8.31
CA TYR A 62 6.98 -2.59 -8.22
C TYR A 62 5.82 -2.81 -9.20
N PHE A 63 4.60 -2.91 -8.71
CA PHE A 63 3.40 -3.12 -9.52
C PHE A 63 2.60 -1.84 -9.78
N GLY A 64 3.03 -0.72 -9.23
CA GLY A 64 2.37 0.58 -9.35
C GLY A 64 1.97 1.17 -8.00
N ARG A 65 1.32 2.31 -8.05
CA ARG A 65 0.84 3.03 -6.86
C ARG A 65 -0.29 2.28 -6.18
N ALA A 66 -0.27 2.23 -4.84
CA ALA A 66 -1.33 1.68 -4.01
C ALA A 66 -1.33 2.35 -2.63
N HIS A 67 -0.73 1.72 -1.60
CA HIS A 67 -0.55 2.29 -0.26
C HIS A 67 0.27 3.58 -0.32
N THR A 68 1.39 3.55 -1.03
CA THR A 68 2.19 4.71 -1.44
C THR A 68 2.45 4.69 -2.95
N ASN A 69 3.35 5.54 -3.42
CA ASN A 69 3.86 5.49 -4.81
C ASN A 69 5.16 4.71 -4.96
N GLY A 70 5.63 4.03 -3.91
CA GLY A 70 6.91 3.36 -3.91
C GLY A 70 6.93 2.01 -3.17
N ASP A 71 5.77 1.36 -3.01
CA ASP A 71 5.68 0.06 -2.36
C ASP A 71 6.32 -1.03 -3.21
N VAL A 72 7.23 -1.80 -2.61
CA VAL A 72 7.93 -2.92 -3.26
C VAL A 72 7.45 -4.23 -2.65
N LEU A 73 7.04 -5.17 -3.50
CA LEU A 73 6.77 -6.54 -3.09
C LEU A 73 8.04 -7.37 -3.22
N VAL A 74 8.25 -8.26 -2.25
CA VAL A 74 9.45 -9.09 -2.18
C VAL A 74 9.07 -10.55 -2.46
N HIS A 75 9.60 -11.09 -3.54
CA HIS A 75 9.38 -12.48 -3.94
C HIS A 75 10.60 -13.34 -3.62
N PHE A 76 10.36 -14.48 -3.04
CA PHE A 76 11.35 -15.53 -2.73
C PHE A 76 11.08 -16.74 -3.62
N PRO A 77 11.69 -16.83 -4.82
CA PRO A 77 11.34 -17.83 -5.82
C PRO A 77 11.48 -19.26 -5.34
N ALA A 78 12.58 -19.57 -4.65
CA ALA A 78 12.87 -20.92 -4.14
C ALA A 78 11.83 -21.41 -3.12
N HIS A 79 11.17 -20.49 -2.43
CA HIS A 79 10.17 -20.77 -1.39
C HIS A 79 8.74 -20.57 -1.87
N ARG A 80 8.54 -20.02 -3.08
CA ARG A 80 7.23 -19.67 -3.63
C ARG A 80 6.44 -18.76 -2.67
N VAL A 81 7.12 -17.76 -2.08
CA VAL A 81 6.57 -16.80 -1.13
C VAL A 81 6.63 -15.40 -1.71
N LEU A 82 5.54 -14.66 -1.60
CA LEU A 82 5.47 -13.24 -1.91
C LEU A 82 5.15 -12.44 -0.63
N HIS A 83 6.03 -11.53 -0.23
CA HIS A 83 5.76 -10.57 0.85
C HIS A 83 5.15 -9.31 0.24
N ALA A 84 3.92 -8.99 0.63
CA ALA A 84 3.12 -7.91 0.05
C ALA A 84 3.11 -6.62 0.89
N ALA A 85 3.82 -6.61 2.01
CA ALA A 85 3.95 -5.46 2.91
C ALA A 85 2.58 -4.77 3.18
N ASP A 86 2.58 -3.45 3.25
CA ASP A 86 1.39 -2.64 3.55
C ASP A 86 0.40 -2.51 2.38
N MET A 87 0.76 -3.02 1.21
CA MET A 87 -0.19 -3.17 0.11
C MET A 87 -1.26 -4.23 0.40
N PHE A 88 -0.96 -5.20 1.28
CA PHE A 88 -1.92 -6.16 1.78
C PHE A 88 -1.73 -6.30 3.31
N PRO A 89 -2.34 -5.41 4.11
CA PRO A 89 -2.15 -5.41 5.57
C PRO A 89 -2.87 -6.57 6.28
N GLY A 90 -3.67 -7.35 5.58
CA GLY A 90 -4.54 -8.37 6.13
C GLY A 90 -6.02 -7.97 6.00
N ARG A 91 -6.87 -8.39 6.95
CA ARG A 91 -8.31 -8.13 6.91
C ARG A 91 -8.68 -6.77 7.52
N GLU A 92 -8.03 -5.72 7.08
CA GLU A 92 -8.37 -4.35 7.48
C GLU A 92 -8.33 -3.38 6.28
N LEU A 93 -9.04 -2.26 6.39
CA LEU A 93 -8.97 -1.20 5.38
C LEU A 93 -7.54 -0.65 5.35
N PRO A 94 -6.84 -0.69 4.20
CA PRO A 94 -5.45 -0.24 4.12
C PRO A 94 -5.36 1.28 4.29
N ILE A 95 -4.20 1.77 4.68
CA ILE A 95 -3.87 3.19 4.51
C ILE A 95 -3.65 3.44 3.02
N MET A 96 -4.23 4.51 2.49
CA MET A 96 -3.99 5.01 1.14
C MET A 96 -3.31 6.37 1.29
N ASP A 97 -1.98 6.34 1.43
CA ASP A 97 -1.21 7.51 1.87
C ASP A 97 -1.02 8.55 0.76
N SER A 98 -1.97 9.46 0.64
CA SER A 98 -1.94 10.54 -0.36
C SER A 98 -0.72 11.45 -0.23
N ASN A 99 -0.17 11.64 0.99
CA ASN A 99 1.00 12.47 1.20
C ASN A 99 2.27 11.86 0.60
N ASN A 100 2.32 10.53 0.53
CA ASN A 100 3.42 9.77 -0.07
C ASN A 100 3.00 9.13 -1.40
N GLY A 101 2.06 9.74 -2.09
CA GLY A 101 1.69 9.40 -3.47
C GLY A 101 0.86 8.13 -3.63
N GLY A 102 0.23 7.65 -2.57
CA GLY A 102 -0.76 6.56 -2.64
C GLY A 102 -1.95 6.91 -3.53
N THR A 103 -2.75 5.93 -3.88
CA THR A 103 -3.97 6.10 -4.68
C THR A 103 -5.10 5.21 -4.15
N ALA A 104 -6.31 5.75 -4.08
CA ALA A 104 -7.47 4.97 -3.73
C ALA A 104 -8.08 4.27 -4.97
N VAL A 105 -8.28 5.02 -6.04
CA VAL A 105 -8.94 4.52 -7.26
C VAL A 105 -8.08 3.47 -7.97
N GLY A 106 -6.75 3.67 -8.00
CA GLY A 106 -5.81 2.76 -8.65
C GLY A 106 -5.38 1.56 -7.79
N TYR A 107 -5.71 1.55 -6.50
CA TYR A 107 -5.18 0.57 -5.53
C TYR A 107 -5.48 -0.88 -5.94
N ALA A 108 -6.76 -1.18 -6.17
CA ALA A 108 -7.22 -2.52 -6.52
C ALA A 108 -6.64 -3.02 -7.86
N ASP A 109 -6.39 -2.14 -8.80
CA ASP A 109 -5.81 -2.51 -10.11
C ASP A 109 -4.31 -2.82 -9.98
N THR A 110 -3.58 -2.09 -9.14
CA THR A 110 -2.20 -2.41 -8.79
C THR A 110 -2.11 -3.79 -8.11
N LEU A 111 -2.97 -4.07 -7.12
CA LEU A 111 -3.03 -5.39 -6.49
C LEU A 111 -3.46 -6.50 -7.47
N SER A 112 -4.30 -6.21 -8.44
CA SER A 112 -4.69 -7.19 -9.46
C SER A 112 -3.51 -7.61 -10.34
N ARG A 113 -2.58 -6.68 -10.64
CA ARG A 113 -1.33 -7.01 -11.33
C ARG A 113 -0.41 -7.88 -10.46
N ALA A 114 -0.31 -7.55 -9.16
CA ALA A 114 0.45 -8.34 -8.19
C ALA A 114 -0.15 -9.75 -8.02
N LEU A 115 -1.48 -9.88 -7.96
CA LEU A 115 -2.17 -11.17 -7.90
C LEU A 115 -1.89 -12.02 -9.14
N ALA A 116 -2.00 -11.45 -10.35
CA ALA A 116 -1.73 -12.16 -11.60
C ALA A 116 -0.27 -12.68 -11.70
N PHE A 117 0.68 -11.98 -11.09
CA PHE A 117 2.05 -12.45 -10.90
C PHE A 117 2.09 -13.57 -9.85
N SER A 118 1.47 -13.35 -8.68
CA SER A 118 1.52 -14.25 -7.53
C SER A 118 0.92 -15.63 -7.85
N GLU A 119 -0.22 -15.68 -8.54
CA GLU A 119 -0.89 -16.94 -8.93
C GLU A 119 0.02 -17.90 -9.71
N LYS A 120 1.02 -17.37 -10.40
CA LYS A 120 1.99 -18.15 -11.17
C LYS A 120 3.26 -18.49 -10.37
N ASN A 121 3.64 -17.66 -9.42
CA ASN A 121 4.97 -17.65 -8.84
C ASN A 121 5.01 -17.90 -7.33
N ALA A 122 3.88 -17.74 -6.60
CA ALA A 122 3.82 -17.89 -5.16
C ALA A 122 2.59 -18.67 -4.71
N ASP A 123 2.76 -19.52 -3.71
CA ASP A 123 1.68 -20.27 -3.05
C ASP A 123 1.29 -19.62 -1.71
N THR A 124 2.22 -18.87 -1.13
CA THR A 124 2.06 -18.18 0.15
C THR A 124 2.26 -16.69 -0.03
N ILE A 125 1.37 -15.90 0.57
CA ILE A 125 1.51 -14.44 0.67
C ILE A 125 1.71 -14.06 2.13
N VAL A 126 2.78 -13.33 2.42
CA VAL A 126 3.01 -12.71 3.72
C VAL A 126 2.47 -11.28 3.65
N ASN A 127 1.48 -10.98 4.46
CA ASN A 127 0.89 -9.65 4.56
C ASN A 127 1.64 -8.75 5.57
N GLY A 128 1.35 -7.44 5.57
CA GLY A 128 2.13 -6.47 6.35
C GLY A 128 1.83 -6.44 7.85
N HIS A 129 0.59 -6.74 8.27
CA HIS A 129 0.13 -6.43 9.63
C HIS A 129 -0.58 -7.59 10.35
N SER A 130 -0.50 -8.80 9.85
CA SER A 130 -1.13 -9.96 10.45
C SER A 130 -0.14 -11.12 10.58
N ASN A 131 -0.28 -11.91 11.63
CA ASN A 131 0.49 -13.15 11.81
C ASN A 131 -0.08 -14.32 11.00
N ALA A 132 -1.18 -14.12 10.29
CA ALA A 132 -1.78 -15.17 9.47
C ALA A 132 -1.00 -15.38 8.18
N THR A 133 -0.73 -16.62 7.84
CA THR A 133 -0.32 -17.02 6.49
C THR A 133 -1.51 -16.83 5.57
N THR A 134 -1.33 -16.11 4.48
CA THR A 134 -2.39 -15.81 3.51
C THR A 134 -2.08 -16.42 2.15
N THR A 135 -3.10 -16.50 1.31
CA THR A 135 -3.09 -17.14 -0.01
C THR A 135 -3.46 -16.16 -1.11
N ASN A 136 -3.35 -16.61 -2.37
CA ASN A 136 -3.88 -15.86 -3.53
C ASN A 136 -5.40 -15.63 -3.43
N ALA A 137 -6.15 -16.54 -2.82
CA ALA A 137 -7.58 -16.36 -2.59
C ALA A 137 -7.84 -15.23 -1.58
N ASP A 138 -7.07 -15.14 -0.49
CA ASP A 138 -7.19 -14.04 0.48
C ASP A 138 -6.84 -12.69 -0.15
N LEU A 139 -5.80 -12.62 -0.99
CA LEU A 139 -5.47 -11.40 -1.72
C LEU A 139 -6.57 -11.01 -2.71
N LYS A 140 -7.17 -11.98 -3.39
CA LYS A 140 -8.31 -11.74 -4.29
C LYS A 140 -9.52 -11.18 -3.54
N ASP A 141 -9.86 -11.74 -2.39
CA ASP A 141 -10.93 -11.24 -1.52
C ASP A 141 -10.64 -9.81 -1.04
N PHE A 142 -9.40 -9.55 -0.65
CA PHE A 142 -8.97 -8.21 -0.25
C PHE A 142 -9.09 -7.18 -1.40
N ILE A 143 -8.75 -7.56 -2.64
CA ILE A 143 -8.95 -6.71 -3.82
C ILE A 143 -10.43 -6.33 -3.98
N GLN A 144 -11.35 -7.30 -3.81
CA GLN A 144 -12.78 -7.02 -3.89
C GLN A 144 -13.25 -6.10 -2.74
N PHE A 145 -12.73 -6.29 -1.54
CA PHE A 145 -12.99 -5.42 -0.40
C PHE A 145 -12.60 -3.96 -0.70
N VAL A 146 -11.38 -3.73 -1.21
CA VAL A 146 -10.91 -2.38 -1.56
C VAL A 146 -11.75 -1.77 -2.69
N ARG A 147 -12.09 -2.54 -3.73
CA ARG A 147 -12.98 -2.09 -4.81
C ARG A 147 -14.35 -1.69 -4.29
N GLY A 148 -14.92 -2.51 -3.39
CA GLY A 148 -16.20 -2.22 -2.74
C GLY A 148 -16.16 -0.89 -1.99
N TYR A 149 -15.15 -0.70 -1.16
CA TYR A 149 -14.95 0.55 -0.45
C TYR A 149 -14.90 1.78 -1.38
N VAL A 150 -14.06 1.72 -2.40
CA VAL A 150 -13.91 2.83 -3.36
C VAL A 150 -15.23 3.12 -4.07
N LYS A 151 -15.94 2.07 -4.52
CA LYS A 151 -17.25 2.20 -5.15
C LYS A 151 -18.30 2.83 -4.23
N ASP A 152 -18.36 2.42 -2.97
CA ASP A 152 -19.31 2.97 -1.99
C ASP A 152 -19.06 4.46 -1.77
N VAL A 153 -17.79 4.86 -1.65
CA VAL A 153 -17.41 6.27 -1.50
C VAL A 153 -17.77 7.08 -2.77
N GLN A 154 -17.48 6.55 -3.96
CA GLN A 154 -17.84 7.18 -5.23
C GLN A 154 -19.36 7.34 -5.38
N THR A 155 -20.12 6.33 -4.97
CA THR A 155 -21.59 6.39 -4.96
C THR A 155 -22.10 7.49 -4.03
N GLY A 156 -21.51 7.61 -2.83
CA GLY A 156 -21.80 8.68 -1.90
C GLY A 156 -21.53 10.07 -2.48
N LYS A 157 -20.38 10.24 -3.14
CA LYS A 157 -20.01 11.49 -3.84
C LYS A 157 -21.02 11.83 -4.93
N ALA A 158 -21.37 10.87 -5.78
CA ALA A 158 -22.34 11.07 -6.85
C ALA A 158 -23.75 11.43 -6.33
N ALA A 159 -24.10 10.98 -5.12
CA ALA A 159 -25.33 11.36 -4.42
C ALA A 159 -25.24 12.72 -3.70
N GLY A 160 -24.16 13.48 -3.88
CA GLY A 160 -23.98 14.81 -3.27
C GLY A 160 -23.61 14.79 -1.78
N ARG A 161 -23.29 13.64 -1.21
CA ARG A 161 -22.89 13.53 0.19
C ARG A 161 -21.46 14.09 0.39
N THR A 162 -21.23 14.65 1.56
CA THR A 162 -19.89 15.11 1.97
C THR A 162 -18.98 13.91 2.33
N VAL A 163 -17.66 14.14 2.36
CA VAL A 163 -16.68 13.13 2.82
C VAL A 163 -17.02 12.63 4.23
N ASP A 164 -17.40 13.56 5.12
CA ASP A 164 -17.69 13.23 6.52
C ASP A 164 -18.97 12.38 6.65
N GLU A 165 -20.01 12.67 5.89
CA GLU A 165 -21.26 11.87 5.86
C GLU A 165 -21.00 10.47 5.31
N VAL A 166 -20.19 10.34 4.25
CA VAL A 166 -19.84 9.04 3.68
C VAL A 166 -18.98 8.25 4.67
N ALA A 167 -17.97 8.87 5.25
CA ALA A 167 -17.07 8.20 6.19
C ALA A 167 -17.78 7.74 7.47
N ALA A 168 -18.66 8.58 8.03
CA ALA A 168 -19.45 8.24 9.22
C ALA A 168 -20.46 7.10 8.97
N GLY A 169 -21.04 7.06 7.77
CA GLY A 169 -22.04 6.06 7.39
C GLY A 169 -21.45 4.73 6.93
N TRP A 170 -20.19 4.70 6.46
CA TRP A 170 -19.60 3.48 5.93
C TRP A 170 -19.20 2.51 7.04
N LYS A 171 -19.43 1.22 6.81
CA LYS A 171 -19.06 0.12 7.71
C LYS A 171 -18.34 -0.96 6.91
N PRO A 172 -17.26 -1.54 7.45
CA PRO A 172 -16.61 -2.66 6.80
C PRO A 172 -17.54 -3.88 6.76
N PRO A 173 -17.46 -4.71 5.72
CA PRO A 173 -18.17 -5.97 5.68
C PRO A 173 -17.66 -6.93 6.75
N THR A 174 -18.46 -7.95 7.05
CA THR A 174 -18.11 -8.99 8.03
C THR A 174 -16.73 -9.58 7.74
N GLY A 175 -15.91 -9.70 8.77
CA GLY A 175 -14.55 -10.24 8.69
C GLY A 175 -13.48 -9.20 8.34
N TYR A 176 -13.86 -7.95 8.11
CA TYR A 176 -12.93 -6.83 7.92
C TYR A 176 -13.07 -5.78 9.03
N THR A 177 -11.99 -5.06 9.27
CA THR A 177 -11.95 -3.93 10.22
C THR A 177 -11.55 -2.64 9.54
N ALA A 178 -11.88 -1.51 10.15
CA ALA A 178 -11.45 -0.19 9.69
C ALA A 178 -11.41 0.80 10.85
N GLN A 179 -10.37 1.64 10.87
CA GLN A 179 -10.26 2.74 11.84
C GLN A 179 -10.96 3.99 11.28
N PRO A 180 -11.84 4.67 12.04
CA PRO A 180 -12.58 5.82 11.54
C PRO A 180 -11.71 6.93 10.91
N PRO A 181 -10.56 7.33 11.47
CA PRO A 181 -9.69 8.31 10.83
C PRO A 181 -9.17 7.85 9.45
N ARG A 182 -8.86 6.55 9.30
CA ARG A 182 -8.42 5.95 8.05
C ARG A 182 -9.54 5.93 7.00
N VAL A 183 -10.76 5.57 7.42
CA VAL A 183 -11.94 5.62 6.53
C VAL A 183 -12.12 7.02 5.97
N ARG A 184 -12.05 8.06 6.82
CA ARG A 184 -12.19 9.45 6.41
C ARG A 184 -11.07 9.90 5.46
N ALA A 185 -9.81 9.61 5.80
CA ALA A 185 -8.66 10.00 4.97
C ALA A 185 -8.72 9.35 3.58
N ASN A 186 -9.05 8.06 3.51
CA ASN A 186 -9.21 7.35 2.26
C ASN A 186 -10.42 7.86 1.46
N ALA A 187 -11.55 8.18 2.11
CA ALA A 187 -12.70 8.77 1.44
C ALA A 187 -12.35 10.12 0.82
N GLN A 188 -11.59 10.96 1.52
CA GLN A 188 -11.11 12.23 0.98
C GLN A 188 -10.25 12.01 -0.28
N LEU A 189 -9.38 10.98 -0.27
CA LEU A 189 -8.55 10.66 -1.43
C LEU A 189 -9.41 10.20 -2.62
N VAL A 190 -10.41 9.33 -2.40
CA VAL A 190 -11.36 8.93 -3.45
C VAL A 190 -12.06 10.16 -4.03
N TYR A 191 -12.52 11.11 -3.19
CA TYR A 191 -13.16 12.35 -3.64
C TYR A 191 -12.23 13.18 -4.52
N ASN A 192 -10.96 13.26 -4.17
CA ASN A 192 -9.96 14.03 -4.93
C ASN A 192 -9.63 13.36 -6.28
N GLU A 193 -9.62 12.04 -6.35
CA GLU A 193 -9.27 11.26 -7.55
C GLU A 193 -10.47 11.00 -8.49
N THR A 194 -11.69 11.13 -8.00
CA THR A 194 -12.91 10.94 -8.82
C THR A 194 -13.36 12.28 -9.39
N LYS A 195 -13.54 12.33 -10.72
CA LYS A 195 -14.07 13.53 -11.44
C LYS A 195 -15.56 13.71 -11.18
#